data_4ac09c52fbbfa48481fed0dea4f06744
#
_entry.id   4ac09c52fbbfa48481fed0dea4f06744
#
_cell.length_a   1.000
_cell.length_b   1.000
_cell.length_c   1.000
_cell.angle_alpha   90.00
_cell.angle_beta   90.00
_cell.angle_gamma   90.00
#
_symmetry.space_group_name_H-M   'P 1'
#
loop_
_entity.id
_entity.type
_entity.pdbx_description
1 polymer ?
#
loop_
_entity_poly.entity_id
_entity_poly.type
_entity_poly.pdbx_seq_one_letter_code
_entity_poly.pdbx_strand_id
1 'polypeptide(L)'
;MRMIAALVALATPGLAFAADPNPKATLTCEIVEKGGRTKLPAKRIRIEEPVECKLSVAGAARPEPFAARLVTTWIDYQGTKKVPKKSDRLTGTANGGAPWTATLTPDEDFIGCIDFVIEAVLTAPGADTKPAWSKKMKINQFCPD
;
A
#
# COMPACT_ATOMS: atom_id res chain seq x y z
N MET A 1 9.83 26.43 -62.65
CA MET A 1 9.90 25.10 -62.02
C MET A 1 10.19 25.27 -60.51
N ARG A 2 9.22 25.05 -59.67
CA ARG A 2 9.38 25.10 -58.20
C ARG A 2 9.41 23.65 -57.69
N MET A 3 10.58 23.21 -57.21
CA MET A 3 10.71 21.94 -56.50
C MET A 3 10.15 22.09 -55.10
N ILE A 4 9.11 21.31 -54.79
CA ILE A 4 8.56 21.17 -53.44
C ILE A 4 9.28 19.98 -52.82
N ALA A 5 10.15 20.23 -51.84
CA ALA A 5 10.77 19.20 -51.04
C ALA A 5 9.76 18.73 -49.97
N ALA A 6 9.27 17.53 -50.11
CA ALA A 6 8.44 16.88 -49.07
C ALA A 6 9.32 16.39 -47.92
N LEU A 7 9.18 17.01 -46.75
CA LEU A 7 9.80 16.49 -45.53
C LEU A 7 8.99 15.29 -45.04
N VAL A 8 9.54 14.09 -45.19
CA VAL A 8 9.01 12.88 -44.57
C VAL A 8 9.48 12.86 -43.13
N ALA A 9 8.59 13.15 -42.20
CA ALA A 9 8.82 12.97 -40.77
C ALA A 9 8.79 11.45 -40.49
N LEU A 10 9.95 10.87 -40.24
CA LEU A 10 10.09 9.53 -39.69
C LEU A 10 9.66 9.54 -38.22
N ALA A 11 8.42 9.13 -37.97
CA ALA A 11 7.98 8.82 -36.63
C ALA A 11 8.73 7.54 -36.18
N THR A 12 9.71 7.68 -35.31
CA THR A 12 10.30 6.56 -34.58
C THR A 12 9.23 5.97 -33.68
N PRO A 13 8.88 4.67 -33.80
CA PRO A 13 8.01 4.04 -32.83
C PRO A 13 8.78 4.02 -31.51
N GLY A 14 8.30 4.81 -30.54
CA GLY A 14 8.78 4.75 -29.17
C GLY A 14 8.61 3.31 -28.69
N LEU A 15 9.71 2.66 -28.32
CA LEU A 15 9.70 1.38 -27.64
C LEU A 15 8.93 1.58 -26.34
N ALA A 16 7.66 1.22 -26.33
CA ALA A 16 6.90 1.06 -25.11
C ALA A 16 7.51 -0.12 -24.36
N PHE A 17 8.39 0.16 -23.40
CA PHE A 17 8.82 -0.86 -22.45
C PHE A 17 7.55 -1.33 -21.74
N ALA A 18 7.19 -2.61 -21.99
CA ALA A 18 6.11 -3.26 -21.24
C ALA A 18 6.48 -3.16 -19.76
N ALA A 19 5.68 -2.42 -19.01
CA ALA A 19 5.90 -2.26 -17.59
C ALA A 19 5.79 -3.63 -16.92
N ASP A 20 6.73 -3.96 -16.04
CA ASP A 20 6.73 -5.21 -15.29
C ASP A 20 5.36 -5.39 -14.61
N PRO A 21 4.60 -6.46 -14.94
CA PRO A 21 3.30 -6.69 -14.34
C PRO A 21 3.39 -7.03 -12.85
N ASN A 22 4.58 -7.40 -12.36
CA ASN A 22 4.84 -7.76 -10.97
C ASN A 22 5.78 -6.73 -10.32
N PRO A 23 5.24 -5.66 -9.75
CA PRO A 23 6.07 -4.65 -9.12
C PRO A 23 6.80 -5.21 -7.90
N LYS A 24 8.06 -4.82 -7.72
CA LYS A 24 8.72 -4.96 -6.42
C LYS A 24 8.25 -3.83 -5.54
N ALA A 25 7.61 -4.17 -4.43
CA ALA A 25 7.09 -3.19 -3.51
C ALA A 25 7.45 -3.53 -2.06
N THR A 26 7.42 -2.53 -1.20
CA THR A 26 7.65 -2.67 0.24
C THR A 26 6.57 -1.95 1.01
N LEU A 27 6.07 -2.61 2.05
CA LEU A 27 5.16 -2.04 3.04
C LEU A 27 5.92 -1.85 4.34
N THR A 28 5.92 -0.62 4.85
CA THR A 28 6.42 -0.29 6.19
C THR A 28 5.35 0.43 6.96
N CYS A 29 5.12 0.04 8.22
CA CYS A 29 4.19 0.71 9.11
C CYS A 29 4.89 1.07 10.41
N GLU A 30 4.56 2.24 10.95
CA GLU A 30 5.10 2.77 12.19
C GLU A 30 4.01 3.40 13.03
N ILE A 31 4.07 3.21 14.35
CA ILE A 31 3.26 3.96 15.29
C ILE A 31 3.90 5.34 15.46
N VAL A 32 3.11 6.39 15.34
CA VAL A 32 3.55 7.77 15.50
C VAL A 32 3.21 8.25 16.91
N GLU A 33 4.20 8.23 17.79
CA GLU A 33 4.08 8.66 19.19
C GLU A 33 4.69 10.06 19.39
N LYS A 34 4.34 10.73 20.49
CA LYS A 34 4.89 12.07 20.81
C LYS A 34 6.42 12.10 20.93
N GLY A 35 7.04 10.99 21.29
CA GLY A 35 8.50 10.88 21.52
C GLY A 35 9.26 10.16 20.42
N GLY A 36 8.62 9.72 19.35
CA GLY A 36 9.29 8.96 18.29
C GLY A 36 8.37 8.10 17.44
N ARG A 37 8.97 7.14 16.76
CA ARG A 37 8.27 6.20 15.89
C ARG A 37 8.64 4.77 16.26
N THR A 38 7.66 3.90 16.38
CA THR A 38 7.87 2.46 16.60
C THR A 38 7.52 1.68 15.36
N LYS A 39 8.51 1.01 14.78
CA LYS A 39 8.36 0.19 13.58
C LYS A 39 7.57 -1.07 13.88
N LEU A 40 6.61 -1.39 13.01
CA LEU A 40 5.81 -2.60 13.07
C LEU A 40 6.34 -3.70 12.13
N PRO A 41 6.15 -4.99 12.45
CA PRO A 41 5.61 -5.50 13.71
C PRO A 41 6.61 -5.37 14.87
N ALA A 42 6.12 -5.10 16.07
CA ALA A 42 6.91 -5.01 17.28
C ALA A 42 6.39 -5.97 18.35
N LYS A 43 7.27 -6.39 19.27
CA LYS A 43 6.90 -7.25 20.40
C LYS A 43 6.33 -6.41 21.53
N ARG A 44 5.36 -6.96 22.26
CA ARG A 44 4.74 -6.32 23.43
C ARG A 44 4.21 -4.92 23.15
N ILE A 45 3.51 -4.78 22.05
CA ILE A 45 2.99 -3.51 21.60
C ILE A 45 1.52 -3.36 21.96
N ARG A 46 1.14 -2.15 22.32
CA ARG A 46 -0.25 -1.71 22.41
C ARG A 46 -0.40 -0.49 21.53
N ILE A 47 -1.38 -0.50 20.64
CA ILE A 47 -1.59 0.59 19.70
C ILE A 47 -2.67 1.49 20.26
N GLU A 48 -2.28 2.69 20.67
CA GLU A 48 -3.16 3.76 21.14
C GLU A 48 -3.02 5.03 20.28
N GLU A 49 -1.98 5.09 19.46
CA GLU A 49 -1.63 6.22 18.62
C GLU A 49 -1.77 5.87 17.13
N PRO A 50 -1.84 6.86 16.22
CA PRO A 50 -1.96 6.63 14.80
C PRO A 50 -0.83 5.74 14.25
N VAL A 51 -1.19 4.86 13.31
CA VAL A 51 -0.25 4.02 12.57
C VAL A 51 -0.11 4.57 11.17
N GLU A 52 1.09 5.01 10.82
CA GLU A 52 1.42 5.46 9.48
C GLU A 52 2.04 4.31 8.68
N CYS A 53 1.40 3.96 7.56
CA CYS A 53 1.89 2.95 6.64
C CYS A 53 2.35 3.59 5.34
N LYS A 54 3.53 3.19 4.88
CA LYS A 54 4.14 3.62 3.64
C LYS A 54 4.29 2.46 2.68
N LEU A 55 3.71 2.60 1.50
CA LEU A 55 3.81 1.65 0.41
C LEU A 55 4.69 2.25 -0.69
N SER A 56 5.83 1.63 -0.93
CA SER A 56 6.81 2.08 -1.92
C SER A 56 6.91 1.07 -3.05
N VAL A 57 6.93 1.55 -4.29
CA VAL A 57 7.17 0.75 -5.49
C VAL A 57 8.59 1.02 -5.98
N ALA A 58 9.37 -0.03 -6.19
CA ALA A 58 10.74 0.10 -6.70
C ALA A 58 10.75 0.46 -8.19
N GLY A 59 11.81 1.14 -8.60
CA GLY A 59 12.05 1.52 -10.00
C GLY A 59 11.60 2.93 -10.33
N ALA A 60 11.67 3.25 -11.62
CA ALA A 60 11.28 4.55 -12.13
C ALA A 60 9.75 4.74 -12.10
N ALA A 61 9.30 6.00 -12.08
CA ALA A 61 7.90 6.33 -12.20
C ALA A 61 7.33 5.82 -13.54
N ARG A 62 6.13 5.24 -13.48
CA ARG A 62 5.38 4.75 -14.64
C ARG A 62 4.40 5.81 -15.11
N PRO A 63 4.01 5.81 -16.41
CA PRO A 63 3.00 6.74 -16.92
C PRO A 63 1.67 6.64 -16.15
N GLU A 64 1.29 5.41 -15.75
CA GLU A 64 0.09 5.15 -14.96
C GLU A 64 0.46 4.50 -13.63
N PRO A 65 0.01 5.04 -12.49
CA PRO A 65 0.30 4.49 -11.18
C PRO A 65 -0.48 3.20 -10.93
N PHE A 66 -0.02 2.41 -9.97
CA PHE A 66 -0.81 1.32 -9.41
C PHE A 66 -1.91 1.88 -8.50
N ALA A 67 -3.10 1.31 -8.60
CA ALA A 67 -4.10 1.51 -7.57
C ALA A 67 -3.63 0.81 -6.28
N ALA A 68 -3.58 1.56 -5.19
CA ALA A 68 -3.14 1.07 -3.89
C ALA A 68 -4.32 0.96 -2.94
N ARG A 69 -4.35 -0.11 -2.16
CA ARG A 69 -5.34 -0.33 -1.12
C ARG A 69 -4.69 -0.89 0.12
N LEU A 70 -5.07 -0.36 1.27
CA LEU A 70 -4.72 -0.87 2.57
C LEU A 70 -5.99 -1.34 3.26
N VAL A 71 -6.03 -2.58 3.70
CA VAL A 71 -7.18 -3.19 4.38
C VAL A 71 -6.73 -3.70 5.73
N THR A 72 -7.44 -3.30 6.78
CA THR A 72 -7.23 -3.81 8.13
C THR A 72 -8.31 -4.83 8.45
N THR A 73 -7.89 -5.98 8.94
CA THR A 73 -8.77 -7.05 9.39
C THR A 73 -8.46 -7.36 10.84
N TRP A 74 -9.47 -7.32 11.68
CA TRP A 74 -9.40 -7.62 13.10
C TRP A 74 -9.54 -9.10 13.36
N ILE A 75 -8.81 -9.59 14.34
CA ILE A 75 -8.92 -10.96 14.82
C ILE A 75 -9.43 -10.88 16.25
N ASP A 76 -10.65 -11.35 16.47
CA ASP A 76 -11.22 -11.43 17.81
C ASP A 76 -10.30 -12.24 18.74
N TYR A 77 -10.19 -11.84 20.00
CA TYR A 77 -9.41 -12.56 21.02
C TYR A 77 -9.91 -14.00 21.26
N GLN A 78 -11.15 -14.31 20.85
CA GLN A 78 -11.67 -15.68 20.84
C GLN A 78 -11.17 -16.51 19.61
N GLY A 79 -10.39 -15.89 18.73
CA GLY A 79 -9.66 -16.58 17.66
C GLY A 79 -10.49 -16.96 16.42
N THR A 80 -11.77 -16.59 16.35
CA THR A 80 -12.67 -17.24 15.40
C THR A 80 -13.27 -16.35 14.32
N LYS A 81 -13.21 -15.03 14.40
CA LYS A 81 -13.82 -14.18 13.37
C LYS A 81 -12.91 -13.04 12.94
N LYS A 82 -12.54 -13.05 11.66
CA LYS A 82 -12.04 -11.89 10.94
C LYS A 82 -13.24 -11.04 10.53
N VAL A 83 -13.39 -9.86 11.09
CA VAL A 83 -14.45 -8.94 10.71
C VAL A 83 -13.82 -7.76 9.96
N PRO A 84 -13.89 -7.72 8.62
CA PRO A 84 -13.46 -6.55 7.87
C PRO A 84 -14.46 -5.42 8.09
N LYS A 85 -13.99 -4.25 8.53
CA LYS A 85 -14.80 -3.04 8.64
C LYS A 85 -14.61 -2.15 7.42
N LYS A 86 -15.67 -1.46 6.99
CA LYS A 86 -15.60 -0.53 5.84
C LYS A 86 -14.69 0.67 6.11
N SER A 87 -14.63 1.14 7.35
CA SER A 87 -13.76 2.23 7.79
C SER A 87 -12.27 1.88 7.74
N ASP A 88 -11.94 0.61 7.63
CA ASP A 88 -10.56 0.09 7.66
C ASP A 88 -9.98 -0.09 6.26
N ARG A 89 -10.58 0.52 5.27
CA ARG A 89 -10.10 0.51 3.88
C ARG A 89 -9.62 1.89 3.47
N LEU A 90 -8.34 2.00 3.20
CA LEU A 90 -7.74 3.19 2.66
C LEU A 90 -7.30 2.94 1.22
N THR A 91 -7.56 3.88 0.34
CA THR A 91 -7.23 3.78 -1.08
C THR A 91 -6.39 4.95 -1.53
N GLY A 92 -5.53 4.72 -2.50
CA GLY A 92 -4.67 5.72 -3.07
C GLY A 92 -3.97 5.19 -4.31
N THR A 93 -2.86 5.80 -4.65
CA THR A 93 -2.01 5.38 -5.78
C THR A 93 -0.56 5.30 -5.35
N ALA A 94 0.18 4.34 -5.88
CA ALA A 94 1.61 4.21 -5.68
C ALA A 94 2.33 4.08 -7.03
N ASN A 95 3.49 4.71 -7.11
CA ASN A 95 4.31 4.71 -8.32
C ASN A 95 5.79 4.62 -7.95
N GLY A 96 6.62 4.27 -8.89
CA GLY A 96 8.08 4.36 -8.72
C GLY A 96 8.48 5.79 -8.37
N GLY A 97 9.31 5.99 -7.34
CA GLY A 97 9.73 7.31 -6.88
C GLY A 97 8.69 8.12 -6.09
N ALA A 98 7.42 7.71 -6.08
CA ALA A 98 6.33 8.38 -5.37
C ALA A 98 5.60 7.37 -4.47
N PRO A 99 6.03 7.19 -3.22
CA PRO A 99 5.38 6.28 -2.28
C PRO A 99 4.02 6.85 -1.85
N TRP A 100 3.11 5.94 -1.53
CA TRP A 100 1.83 6.28 -0.93
C TRP A 100 1.90 6.08 0.58
N THR A 101 1.47 7.09 1.32
CA THR A 101 1.39 7.06 2.78
C THR A 101 -0.07 7.10 3.20
N ALA A 102 -0.46 6.19 4.07
CA ALA A 102 -1.79 6.11 4.64
C ALA A 102 -1.70 6.06 6.17
N THR A 103 -2.63 6.71 6.84
CA THR A 103 -2.71 6.74 8.31
C THR A 103 -3.93 5.98 8.78
N LEU A 104 -3.69 4.95 9.59
CA LEU A 104 -4.72 4.22 10.32
C LEU A 104 -4.89 4.91 11.67
N THR A 105 -6.07 5.45 11.94
CA THR A 105 -6.37 6.07 13.23
C THR A 105 -7.01 5.04 14.14
N PRO A 106 -6.46 4.79 15.34
CA PRO A 106 -7.08 3.91 16.32
C PRO A 106 -8.46 4.43 16.70
N ASP A 107 -9.42 3.56 16.68
CA ASP A 107 -10.74 3.79 17.28
C ASP A 107 -10.94 2.82 18.45
N GLU A 108 -12.13 2.81 19.04
CA GLU A 108 -12.44 1.93 20.17
C GLU A 108 -12.22 0.44 19.85
N ASP A 109 -12.31 0.07 18.57
CA ASP A 109 -12.07 -1.28 18.10
C ASP A 109 -10.59 -1.60 17.94
N PHE A 110 -9.73 -0.58 17.83
CA PHE A 110 -8.27 -0.71 17.74
C PHE A 110 -7.61 -0.83 19.12
N ILE A 111 -8.18 -0.17 20.09
CA ILE A 111 -7.63 -0.12 21.44
C ILE A 111 -8.00 -1.40 22.16
N GLY A 112 -7.01 -2.17 22.53
CA GLY A 112 -7.23 -3.36 23.35
C GLY A 112 -6.39 -4.56 22.95
N CYS A 113 -6.84 -5.72 23.40
CA CYS A 113 -6.18 -7.00 23.19
C CYS A 113 -6.57 -7.67 21.88
N ILE A 114 -6.72 -6.90 20.82
CA ILE A 114 -7.18 -7.40 19.53
C ILE A 114 -6.00 -7.48 18.56
N ASP A 115 -5.74 -8.66 18.07
CA ASP A 115 -4.80 -8.83 16.97
C ASP A 115 -5.41 -8.32 15.68
N PHE A 116 -4.59 -7.83 14.76
CA PHE A 116 -5.05 -7.42 13.45
C PHE A 116 -4.03 -7.68 12.35
N VAL A 117 -4.53 -7.72 11.13
CA VAL A 117 -3.72 -7.88 9.93
C VAL A 117 -3.90 -6.64 9.06
N ILE A 118 -2.79 -6.02 8.70
CA ILE A 118 -2.74 -5.00 7.67
C ILE A 118 -2.37 -5.68 6.35
N GLU A 119 -3.22 -5.56 5.35
CA GLU A 119 -2.97 -6.06 3.99
C GLU A 119 -2.85 -4.88 3.02
N ALA A 120 -1.69 -4.75 2.39
CA ALA A 120 -1.49 -3.84 1.29
C ALA A 120 -1.63 -4.57 -0.05
N VAL A 121 -2.35 -3.96 -0.98
CA VAL A 121 -2.60 -4.51 -2.30
C VAL A 121 -2.31 -3.46 -3.36
N LEU A 122 -1.57 -3.84 -4.39
CA LEU A 122 -1.38 -3.05 -5.60
C LEU A 122 -2.10 -3.72 -6.76
N THR A 123 -2.86 -2.94 -7.51
CA THR A 123 -3.56 -3.38 -8.72
C THR A 123 -3.05 -2.58 -9.90
N ALA A 124 -2.69 -3.28 -10.98
CA ALA A 124 -2.24 -2.62 -12.20
C ALA A 124 -3.41 -1.86 -12.88
N PRO A 125 -3.12 -0.77 -13.60
CA PRO A 125 -4.14 -0.07 -14.38
C PRO A 125 -4.85 -1.02 -15.35
N GLY A 126 -6.19 -0.96 -15.39
CA GLY A 126 -7.01 -1.80 -16.25
C GLY A 126 -7.18 -3.27 -15.82
N ALA A 127 -6.58 -3.68 -14.69
CA ALA A 127 -6.78 -5.00 -14.12
C ALA A 127 -7.86 -4.94 -13.02
N ASP A 128 -9.04 -5.47 -13.30
CA ASP A 128 -10.21 -5.27 -12.44
C ASP A 128 -10.17 -6.04 -11.11
N THR A 129 -9.47 -7.15 -11.02
CA THR A 129 -9.62 -8.04 -9.84
C THR A 129 -8.34 -8.70 -9.34
N LYS A 130 -7.33 -8.90 -10.18
CA LYS A 130 -6.12 -9.63 -9.78
C LYS A 130 -5.07 -8.67 -9.22
N PRO A 131 -4.66 -8.83 -7.94
CA PRO A 131 -3.56 -8.05 -7.40
C PRO A 131 -2.26 -8.32 -8.20
N ALA A 132 -1.57 -7.23 -8.54
CA ALA A 132 -0.21 -7.32 -9.09
C ALA A 132 0.82 -7.62 -8.00
N TRP A 133 0.51 -7.21 -6.76
CA TRP A 133 1.32 -7.44 -5.58
C TRP A 133 0.45 -7.31 -4.33
N SER A 134 0.75 -8.10 -3.32
CA SER A 134 0.13 -7.96 -2.00
C SER A 134 1.10 -8.38 -0.89
N LYS A 135 0.92 -7.79 0.28
CA LYS A 135 1.64 -8.16 1.51
C LYS A 135 0.73 -8.03 2.71
N LYS A 136 0.83 -9.02 3.60
CA LYS A 136 0.15 -9.03 4.90
C LYS A 136 1.14 -8.84 6.03
N MET A 137 0.77 -8.01 7.00
CA MET A 137 1.49 -7.80 8.25
C MET A 137 0.56 -8.13 9.41
N LYS A 138 0.88 -9.18 10.16
CA LYS A 138 0.13 -9.53 11.37
C LYS A 138 0.72 -8.78 12.57
N ILE A 139 -0.14 -8.16 13.33
CA ILE A 139 0.22 -7.40 14.53
C ILE A 139 -0.51 -8.01 15.71
N ASN A 140 0.26 -8.53 16.65
CA ASN A 140 -0.25 -9.08 17.89
C ASN A 140 -0.11 -8.01 18.98
N GLN A 141 -1.24 -7.56 19.52
CA GLN A 141 -1.22 -6.60 20.61
C GLN A 141 -0.95 -7.30 21.95
N PHE A 142 -0.15 -6.65 22.77
CA PHE A 142 0.13 -7.12 24.12
C PHE A 142 -1.02 -6.75 25.03
N CYS A 143 -1.48 -7.74 25.80
CA CYS A 143 -2.48 -7.56 26.84
C CYS A 143 -1.80 -7.80 28.18
N PRO A 144 -1.61 -6.79 29.01
CA PRO A 144 -1.24 -7.04 30.41
C PRO A 144 -2.39 -7.73 31.13
N ASP A 145 -2.06 -8.77 31.88
CA ASP A 145 -2.98 -9.46 32.79
C ASP A 145 -3.48 -8.53 33.89
#